data_e77c16cd271b5b59dd7647d129064dc8
#
_entry.id   e77c16cd271b5b59dd7647d129064dc8
#
_cell.length_a   1.000
_cell.length_b   1.000
_cell.length_c   1.000
_cell.angle_alpha   90.00
_cell.angle_beta   90.00
_cell.angle_gamma   90.00
#
_symmetry.space_group_name_H-M   'P 1'
#
loop_
_entity.id
_entity.type
_entity.pdbx_description
1 polymer ?
#
loop_
_entity_poly.entity_id
_entity_poly.type
_entity_poly.pdbx_seq_one_letter_code
_entity_poly.pdbx_strand_id
1 'polypeptide(L)'
;MFVDHILKIANSKRYSFVMADSDIKAMTAQIPGVDFEETSFTNPVSLNEATVAIVTSAALHHPDDEEFTMLDIGYRVLESSKHDYVLRHWSPNFDPTGFALDINTVFPIDRLQELADQNVIGKVAEQHLSYAGNQFDLSSIQLDSGPSGAQFLKDQGVDVVLLTPV
;
A
#
# COMPACT_ATOMS: atom_id res chain seq x y z
N MET A 1 17.72 11.84 -15.38
CA MET A 1 18.62 11.05 -16.25
C MET A 1 18.21 9.58 -16.39
N PHE A 2 17.77 8.88 -15.33
CA PHE A 2 17.28 7.49 -15.44
C PHE A 2 15.84 7.40 -15.99
N VAL A 3 14.95 8.29 -15.58
CA VAL A 3 13.55 8.40 -16.05
C VAL A 3 13.48 8.76 -17.54
N ASP A 4 14.38 9.63 -18.01
CA ASP A 4 14.46 10.01 -19.45
C ASP A 4 14.84 8.83 -20.35
N HIS A 5 15.57 7.86 -19.82
CA HIS A 5 15.96 6.66 -20.57
C HIS A 5 14.80 5.68 -20.74
N ILE A 6 13.97 5.52 -19.71
CA ILE A 6 12.78 4.65 -19.76
C ILE A 6 11.73 5.25 -20.68
N LEU A 7 11.48 6.56 -20.64
CA LEU A 7 10.54 7.24 -21.52
C LEU A 7 10.97 7.23 -23.00
N LYS A 8 12.28 7.23 -23.30
CA LYS A 8 12.78 7.07 -24.67
C LYS A 8 12.58 5.67 -25.23
N ILE A 9 12.64 4.65 -24.40
CA ILE A 9 12.39 3.25 -24.82
C ILE A 9 10.90 3.03 -25.11
N ALA A 10 10.01 3.63 -24.35
CA ALA A 10 8.57 3.51 -24.55
C ALA A 10 8.04 4.20 -25.82
N ASN A 11 8.77 5.19 -26.37
CA ASN A 11 8.34 5.96 -27.53
C ASN A 11 8.93 5.50 -28.88
N SER A 12 9.83 4.52 -28.88
CA SER A 12 10.45 4.02 -30.12
C SER A 12 9.95 2.63 -30.49
N LYS A 13 8.97 2.60 -31.38
CA LYS A 13 8.48 1.44 -32.16
C LYS A 13 7.61 0.42 -31.41
N ARG A 14 6.43 0.18 -31.97
CA ARG A 14 5.49 -0.92 -31.74
C ARG A 14 6.16 -2.30 -31.77
N TYR A 15 6.93 -2.61 -30.74
CA TYR A 15 7.28 -3.98 -30.41
C TYR A 15 6.72 -4.21 -29.00
N SER A 16 5.80 -5.16 -28.86
CA SER A 16 5.47 -5.75 -27.58
C SER A 16 6.72 -6.48 -27.06
N PHE A 17 7.61 -5.74 -26.42
CA PHE A 17 8.73 -6.32 -25.70
C PHE A 17 8.16 -6.86 -24.40
N VAL A 18 7.76 -8.11 -24.41
CA VAL A 18 7.43 -8.83 -23.18
C VAL A 18 8.77 -9.12 -22.51
N MET A 19 9.14 -8.35 -21.51
CA MET A 19 10.29 -8.66 -20.66
C MET A 19 9.99 -9.95 -19.90
N ALA A 20 11.00 -10.81 -19.80
CA ALA A 20 10.87 -11.99 -18.94
C ALA A 20 10.80 -11.56 -17.47
N ASP A 21 10.04 -12.29 -16.63
CA ASP A 21 9.93 -12.00 -15.20
C ASP A 21 11.29 -11.87 -14.50
N SER A 22 12.29 -12.64 -14.94
CA SER A 22 13.66 -12.54 -14.45
C SER A 22 14.30 -11.18 -14.69
N ASP A 23 14.00 -10.55 -15.84
CA ASP A 23 14.58 -9.26 -16.22
C ASP A 23 13.92 -8.12 -15.44
N ILE A 24 12.61 -8.23 -15.21
CA ILE A 24 11.86 -7.30 -14.38
C ILE A 24 12.35 -7.36 -12.93
N LYS A 25 12.54 -8.57 -12.38
CA LYS A 25 13.09 -8.76 -11.02
C LYS A 25 14.51 -8.20 -10.91
N ALA A 26 15.34 -8.41 -11.95
CA ALA A 26 16.70 -7.87 -11.98
C ALA A 26 16.72 -6.34 -12.03
N MET A 27 15.76 -5.72 -12.74
CA MET A 27 15.62 -4.25 -12.77
C MET A 27 15.12 -3.70 -11.45
N THR A 28 14.09 -4.31 -10.84
CA THR A 28 13.56 -3.86 -9.55
C THR A 28 14.57 -4.02 -8.43
N ALA A 29 15.41 -5.06 -8.47
CA ALA A 29 16.49 -5.26 -7.49
C ALA A 29 17.59 -4.17 -7.54
N GLN A 30 17.64 -3.37 -8.61
CA GLN A 30 18.59 -2.27 -8.75
C GLN A 30 18.02 -0.92 -8.26
N ILE A 31 16.73 -0.85 -7.92
CA ILE A 31 16.13 0.34 -7.35
C ILE A 31 16.71 0.49 -5.94
N PRO A 32 17.43 1.61 -5.65
CA PRO A 32 17.98 1.80 -4.31
C PRO A 32 16.84 1.85 -3.30
N GLY A 33 17.03 1.13 -2.20
CA GLY A 33 16.13 1.24 -1.05
C GLY A 33 16.20 2.65 -0.45
N VAL A 34 15.21 2.94 0.37
CA VAL A 34 15.20 4.18 1.15
C VAL A 34 16.16 4.02 2.31
N ASP A 35 17.15 4.92 2.39
CA ASP A 35 17.99 5.06 3.57
C ASP A 35 17.36 6.07 4.54
N PHE A 36 17.09 5.61 5.76
CA PHE A 36 16.65 6.48 6.84
C PHE A 36 17.86 6.87 7.70
N GLU A 37 18.03 8.15 7.97
CA GLU A 37 19.12 8.64 8.84
C GLU A 37 18.97 8.10 10.26
N GLU A 38 17.74 7.91 10.72
CA GLU A 38 17.42 7.34 12.02
C GLU A 38 16.31 6.29 11.87
N THR A 39 16.44 5.18 12.55
CA THR A 39 15.37 4.19 12.69
C THR A 39 14.64 4.45 14.00
N SER A 40 13.47 5.09 13.91
CA SER A 40 12.61 5.27 15.06
C SER A 40 12.05 3.93 15.51
N PHE A 41 12.36 3.52 16.72
CA PHE A 41 11.76 2.35 17.35
C PHE A 41 10.98 2.82 18.58
N THR A 42 9.69 2.54 18.61
CA THR A 42 8.80 2.86 19.73
C THR A 42 8.33 1.56 20.37
N ASN A 43 8.34 1.50 21.70
CA ASN A 43 7.70 0.39 22.40
C ASN A 43 6.18 0.54 22.22
N PRO A 44 5.52 -0.41 21.54
CA PRO A 44 4.07 -0.35 21.38
C PRO A 44 3.37 -0.66 22.70
N VAL A 45 2.11 -0.30 22.81
CA VAL A 45 1.21 -0.83 23.83
C VAL A 45 1.05 -2.35 23.66
N SER A 46 0.57 -3.04 24.69
CA SER A 46 0.27 -4.48 24.56
C SER A 46 -0.75 -4.70 23.43
N LEU A 47 -0.52 -5.71 22.59
CA LEU A 47 -1.37 -5.93 21.40
C LEU A 47 -2.85 -6.09 21.74
N ASN A 48 -3.16 -6.76 22.85
CA ASN A 48 -4.53 -6.93 23.34
C ASN A 48 -5.19 -5.64 23.85
N GLU A 49 -4.47 -4.52 23.88
CA GLU A 49 -4.97 -3.20 24.21
C GLU A 49 -4.90 -2.26 22.98
N ALA A 50 -4.15 -2.67 21.93
CA ALA A 50 -3.83 -1.86 20.78
C ALA A 50 -5.03 -1.68 19.83
N THR A 51 -5.17 -0.48 19.30
CA THR A 51 -5.97 -0.20 18.11
C THR A 51 -5.11 -0.43 16.86
N VAL A 52 -5.51 -1.38 16.02
CA VAL A 52 -4.73 -1.79 14.84
C VAL A 52 -5.39 -1.29 13.56
N ALA A 53 -4.62 -0.59 12.71
CA ALA A 53 -5.03 -0.20 11.36
C ALA A 53 -4.25 -0.99 10.31
N ILE A 54 -4.77 -1.02 9.09
CA ILE A 54 -4.10 -1.56 7.90
C ILE A 54 -3.64 -0.38 7.03
N VAL A 55 -2.44 -0.49 6.47
CA VAL A 55 -1.97 0.33 5.37
C VAL A 55 -1.55 -0.60 4.24
N THR A 56 -2.29 -0.56 3.14
CA THR A 56 -2.05 -1.41 1.96
C THR A 56 -1.50 -0.60 0.79
N SER A 57 -0.68 -1.22 -0.04
CA SER A 57 -0.26 -0.65 -1.33
C SER A 57 -1.04 -1.17 -2.52
N ALA A 58 -2.18 -1.83 -2.30
CA ALA A 58 -3.01 -2.44 -3.35
C ALA A 58 -3.79 -1.43 -4.20
N ALA A 59 -3.71 -0.13 -3.93
CA ALA A 59 -4.50 0.90 -4.59
C ALA A 59 -6.01 0.63 -4.52
N LEU A 60 -6.48 0.21 -3.34
CA LEU A 60 -7.91 0.07 -3.06
C LEU A 60 -8.55 1.43 -2.88
N HIS A 61 -9.73 1.63 -3.43
CA HIS A 61 -10.53 2.82 -3.22
C HIS A 61 -12.02 2.48 -3.20
N HIS A 62 -12.84 3.35 -2.63
CA HIS A 62 -14.29 3.22 -2.71
C HIS A 62 -14.76 3.44 -4.17
N PRO A 63 -15.85 2.78 -4.65
CA PRO A 63 -16.37 3.00 -6.00
C PRO A 63 -16.66 4.47 -6.36
N ASP A 64 -17.03 5.28 -5.36
CA ASP A 64 -17.36 6.70 -5.53
C ASP A 64 -16.16 7.63 -5.37
N ASP A 65 -14.99 7.10 -4.98
CA ASP A 65 -13.77 7.90 -4.84
C ASP A 65 -13.12 8.14 -6.22
N GLU A 66 -12.25 9.16 -6.27
CA GLU A 66 -11.36 9.34 -7.40
C GLU A 66 -10.42 8.12 -7.54
N GLU A 67 -10.39 7.53 -8.73
CA GLU A 67 -9.54 6.38 -9.03
C GLU A 67 -8.06 6.74 -8.86
N PHE A 68 -7.26 5.77 -8.43
CA PHE A 68 -5.81 5.93 -8.45
C PHE A 68 -5.29 6.01 -9.87
N THR A 69 -4.32 6.89 -10.09
CA THR A 69 -3.53 6.97 -11.32
C THR A 69 -2.11 6.39 -11.07
N MET A 70 -1.38 6.14 -12.15
CA MET A 70 -0.01 5.59 -12.06
C MET A 70 0.97 6.49 -11.27
N LEU A 71 0.70 7.80 -11.21
CA LEU A 71 1.55 8.78 -10.53
C LEU A 71 0.93 9.32 -9.24
N ASP A 72 -0.12 8.68 -8.76
CA ASP A 72 -0.80 9.09 -7.54
C ASP A 72 0.05 8.77 -6.33
N ILE A 73 0.46 9.81 -5.61
CA ILE A 73 1.26 9.71 -4.38
C ILE A 73 0.42 9.83 -3.11
N GLY A 74 -0.86 10.17 -3.25
CA GLY A 74 -1.79 10.30 -2.15
C GLY A 74 -2.31 8.95 -1.66
N TYR A 75 -3.17 8.99 -0.65
CA TYR A 75 -3.86 7.81 -0.15
C TYR A 75 -5.38 7.97 -0.25
N ARG A 76 -6.09 6.84 -0.17
CA ARG A 76 -7.54 6.79 0.05
C ARG A 76 -7.80 6.20 1.42
N VAL A 77 -8.86 6.67 2.06
CA VAL A 77 -9.29 6.16 3.36
C VAL A 77 -10.24 4.99 3.14
N LEU A 78 -9.94 3.86 3.77
CA LEU A 78 -10.79 2.68 3.76
C LEU A 78 -11.49 2.56 5.11
N GLU A 79 -12.78 2.22 5.11
CA GLU A 79 -13.58 2.02 6.31
C GLU A 79 -13.70 0.53 6.64
N SER A 80 -13.53 0.14 7.90
CA SER A 80 -13.64 -1.25 8.36
C SER A 80 -14.99 -1.89 8.03
N SER A 81 -16.05 -1.09 7.94
CA SER A 81 -17.41 -1.57 7.70
C SER A 81 -17.74 -1.86 6.24
N LYS A 82 -16.81 -1.54 5.31
CA LYS A 82 -17.04 -1.67 3.86
C LYS A 82 -16.14 -2.74 3.27
N HIS A 83 -16.65 -3.43 2.26
CA HIS A 83 -15.95 -4.52 1.54
C HIS A 83 -16.06 -4.39 0.02
N ASP A 84 -16.76 -3.39 -0.49
CA ASP A 84 -17.05 -3.15 -1.89
C ASP A 84 -15.99 -2.27 -2.59
N TYR A 85 -14.74 -2.45 -2.20
CA TYR A 85 -13.63 -1.68 -2.76
C TYR A 85 -13.26 -2.13 -4.17
N VAL A 86 -12.78 -1.15 -4.96
CA VAL A 86 -12.21 -1.36 -6.29
C VAL A 86 -10.68 -1.37 -6.18
N LEU A 87 -10.04 -2.28 -6.91
CA LEU A 87 -8.58 -2.39 -6.97
C LEU A 87 -8.06 -1.73 -8.26
N ARG A 88 -7.06 -0.85 -8.11
CA ARG A 88 -6.41 -0.13 -9.23
C ARG A 88 -4.89 -0.20 -9.16
N HIS A 89 -4.36 -1.39 -8.90
CA HIS A 89 -2.91 -1.61 -8.88
C HIS A 89 -2.31 -1.61 -10.29
N TRP A 90 -1.24 -0.85 -10.51
CA TRP A 90 -0.65 -0.60 -11.84
C TRP A 90 0.52 -1.51 -12.20
N SER A 91 1.00 -2.35 -11.30
CA SER A 91 2.09 -3.25 -11.61
C SER A 91 1.65 -4.35 -12.57
N PRO A 92 2.38 -4.57 -13.69
CA PRO A 92 2.10 -5.69 -14.59
C PRO A 92 2.37 -7.05 -13.95
N ASN A 93 3.07 -7.08 -12.82
CA ASN A 93 3.41 -8.30 -12.07
C ASN A 93 2.41 -8.62 -10.98
N PHE A 94 1.45 -7.74 -10.74
CA PHE A 94 0.41 -7.96 -9.75
C PHE A 94 -0.70 -8.85 -10.33
N ASP A 95 -0.94 -10.00 -9.68
CA ASP A 95 -2.04 -10.89 -10.03
C ASP A 95 -3.28 -10.55 -9.17
N PRO A 96 -4.33 -9.98 -9.76
CA PRO A 96 -5.54 -9.61 -9.02
C PRO A 96 -6.45 -10.79 -8.67
N THR A 97 -6.10 -12.03 -9.08
CA THR A 97 -6.95 -13.21 -8.88
C THR A 97 -7.25 -13.45 -7.40
N GLY A 98 -6.23 -13.30 -6.54
CA GLY A 98 -6.39 -13.44 -5.09
C GLY A 98 -7.42 -12.46 -4.54
N PHE A 99 -7.29 -11.19 -4.90
CA PHE A 99 -8.24 -10.13 -4.49
C PHE A 99 -9.67 -10.41 -4.99
N ALA A 100 -9.82 -10.87 -6.23
CA ALA A 100 -11.13 -11.18 -6.81
C ALA A 100 -11.86 -12.32 -6.07
N LEU A 101 -11.12 -13.18 -5.41
CA LEU A 101 -11.65 -14.29 -4.61
C LEU A 101 -11.86 -13.88 -3.14
N ASP A 102 -10.94 -13.13 -2.56
CA ASP A 102 -10.96 -12.73 -1.16
C ASP A 102 -10.19 -11.42 -0.97
N ILE A 103 -10.89 -10.37 -0.56
CA ILE A 103 -10.30 -9.06 -0.25
C ILE A 103 -9.21 -9.16 0.82
N ASN A 104 -9.30 -10.12 1.73
CA ASN A 104 -8.34 -10.31 2.81
C ASN A 104 -6.92 -10.62 2.31
N THR A 105 -6.74 -10.97 1.04
CA THR A 105 -5.41 -11.16 0.44
C THR A 105 -4.59 -9.87 0.37
N VAL A 106 -5.24 -8.72 0.28
CA VAL A 106 -4.60 -7.40 0.19
C VAL A 106 -5.05 -6.44 1.30
N PHE A 107 -6.20 -6.70 1.91
CA PHE A 107 -6.80 -5.92 2.98
C PHE A 107 -7.43 -6.87 4.01
N PRO A 108 -6.63 -7.46 4.92
CA PRO A 108 -7.07 -8.55 5.82
C PRO A 108 -7.94 -8.05 6.98
N ILE A 109 -9.00 -7.33 6.65
CA ILE A 109 -9.89 -6.69 7.61
C ILE A 109 -10.65 -7.69 8.46
N ASP A 110 -11.17 -8.78 7.83
CA ASP A 110 -11.90 -9.80 8.56
C ASP A 110 -10.98 -10.59 9.50
N ARG A 111 -9.71 -10.79 9.06
CA ARG A 111 -8.70 -11.46 9.91
C ARG A 111 -8.35 -10.63 11.14
N LEU A 112 -8.24 -9.30 10.99
CA LEU A 112 -8.05 -8.42 12.15
C LEU A 112 -9.28 -8.43 13.06
N GLN A 113 -10.49 -8.45 12.53
CA GLN A 113 -11.69 -8.53 13.35
C GLN A 113 -11.74 -9.84 14.15
N GLU A 114 -11.40 -10.96 13.53
CA GLU A 114 -11.29 -12.25 14.24
C GLU A 114 -10.26 -12.20 15.37
N LEU A 115 -9.12 -11.53 15.18
CA LEU A 115 -8.11 -11.36 16.22
C LEU A 115 -8.61 -10.45 17.36
N ALA A 116 -9.40 -9.43 17.05
CA ALA A 116 -10.03 -8.58 18.05
C ALA A 116 -11.08 -9.37 18.86
N ASP A 117 -11.91 -10.17 18.21
CA ASP A 117 -12.92 -11.02 18.88
C ASP A 117 -12.28 -12.05 19.80
N GLN A 118 -11.06 -12.50 19.48
CA GLN A 118 -10.25 -13.42 20.30
C GLN A 118 -9.42 -12.70 21.37
N ASN A 119 -9.50 -11.38 21.49
CA ASN A 119 -8.69 -10.54 22.36
C ASN A 119 -7.16 -10.68 22.15
N VAL A 120 -6.73 -11.01 20.94
CA VAL A 120 -5.32 -11.00 20.53
C VAL A 120 -4.86 -9.57 20.28
N ILE A 121 -5.73 -8.75 19.66
CA ILE A 121 -5.59 -7.30 19.56
C ILE A 121 -6.72 -6.62 20.32
N GLY A 122 -6.54 -5.36 20.70
CA GLY A 122 -7.56 -4.61 21.46
C GLY A 122 -8.78 -4.30 20.61
N LYS A 123 -8.59 -3.71 19.45
CA LYS A 123 -9.64 -3.44 18.47
C LYS A 123 -9.08 -3.15 17.09
N VAL A 124 -9.91 -3.29 16.08
CA VAL A 124 -9.64 -2.80 14.72
C VAL A 124 -9.98 -1.31 14.65
N ALA A 125 -9.14 -0.52 13.99
CA ALA A 125 -9.42 0.88 13.70
C ALA A 125 -10.65 1.01 12.79
N GLU A 126 -11.39 2.11 12.89
CA GLU A 126 -12.54 2.37 12.01
C GLU A 126 -12.09 2.72 10.58
N GLN A 127 -10.89 3.30 10.45
CA GLN A 127 -10.35 3.78 9.20
C GLN A 127 -8.93 3.25 8.99
N HIS A 128 -8.62 3.00 7.72
CA HIS A 128 -7.37 2.43 7.21
C HIS A 128 -6.89 3.24 6.01
N LEU A 129 -5.68 2.98 5.53
CA LEU A 129 -5.17 3.69 4.36
C LEU A 129 -4.81 2.75 3.22
N SER A 130 -5.05 3.22 2.01
CA SER A 130 -4.59 2.58 0.79
C SER A 130 -3.77 3.57 -0.04
N TYR A 131 -2.60 3.12 -0.48
CA TYR A 131 -1.72 3.83 -1.40
C TYR A 131 -1.64 3.12 -2.74
N ALA A 132 -1.27 3.83 -3.78
CA ALA A 132 -0.88 3.21 -5.03
C ALA A 132 0.52 2.60 -4.90
N GLY A 133 0.64 1.29 -5.07
CA GLY A 133 1.93 0.61 -5.14
C GLY A 133 2.69 0.90 -6.44
N ASN A 134 3.87 0.29 -6.59
CA ASN A 134 4.71 0.39 -7.80
C ASN A 134 5.18 1.82 -8.14
N GLN A 135 5.51 2.62 -7.13
CA GLN A 135 6.06 3.96 -7.29
C GLN A 135 7.57 3.90 -7.52
N PHE A 136 8.05 4.66 -8.54
CA PHE A 136 9.49 4.76 -8.85
C PHE A 136 10.19 5.89 -8.08
N ASP A 137 9.45 6.93 -7.71
CA ASP A 137 9.93 8.03 -6.88
C ASP A 137 9.14 8.03 -5.58
N LEU A 138 9.83 7.72 -4.49
CA LEU A 138 9.27 7.65 -3.15
C LEU A 138 9.41 8.97 -2.38
N SER A 139 10.09 9.97 -2.92
CA SER A 139 10.41 11.20 -2.19
C SER A 139 9.15 11.94 -1.71
N SER A 140 8.14 12.05 -2.55
CA SER A 140 6.87 12.70 -2.17
C SER A 140 6.08 11.89 -1.15
N ILE A 141 6.15 10.56 -1.21
CA ILE A 141 5.52 9.71 -0.20
C ILE A 141 6.25 9.86 1.14
N GLN A 142 7.58 9.87 1.14
CA GLN A 142 8.38 10.02 2.34
C GLN A 142 8.23 11.38 3.02
N LEU A 143 8.14 12.46 2.22
CA LEU A 143 8.19 13.83 2.73
C LEU A 143 6.80 14.44 2.96
N ASP A 144 5.76 13.89 2.36
CA ASP A 144 4.41 14.48 2.35
C ASP A 144 3.33 13.46 2.72
N SER A 145 2.90 12.60 1.79
CA SER A 145 1.73 11.76 2.01
C SER A 145 1.91 10.66 3.07
N GLY A 146 3.12 10.16 3.25
CA GLY A 146 3.44 9.20 4.32
C GLY A 146 3.31 9.82 5.70
N PRO A 147 4.00 10.94 6.02
CA PRO A 147 3.82 11.67 7.27
C PRO A 147 2.37 12.10 7.51
N SER A 148 1.69 12.60 6.48
CA SER A 148 0.26 12.98 6.55
C SER A 148 -0.63 11.79 6.91
N GLY A 149 -0.46 10.66 6.25
CA GLY A 149 -1.20 9.43 6.55
C GLY A 149 -0.91 8.89 7.95
N ALA A 150 0.36 8.94 8.38
CA ALA A 150 0.73 8.54 9.74
C ALA A 150 0.08 9.44 10.80
N GLN A 151 0.05 10.76 10.55
CA GLN A 151 -0.62 11.71 11.45
C GLN A 151 -2.13 11.47 11.49
N PHE A 152 -2.76 11.24 10.33
CA PHE A 152 -4.17 10.88 10.24
C PHE A 152 -4.53 9.67 11.11
N LEU A 153 -3.78 8.57 11.00
CA LEU A 153 -4.00 7.37 11.81
C LEU A 153 -3.76 7.63 13.31
N LYS A 154 -2.76 8.42 13.63
CA LYS A 154 -2.44 8.82 15.00
C LYS A 154 -3.58 9.61 15.65
N ASP A 155 -4.18 10.54 14.89
CA ASP A 155 -5.32 11.35 15.33
C ASP A 155 -6.60 10.50 15.54
N GLN A 156 -6.69 9.34 14.88
CA GLN A 156 -7.72 8.33 15.07
C GLN A 156 -7.44 7.39 16.28
N GLY A 157 -6.34 7.59 17.00
CA GLY A 157 -5.95 6.77 18.13
C GLY A 157 -5.44 5.38 17.74
N VAL A 158 -4.84 5.24 16.56
CA VAL A 158 -4.19 4.00 16.11
C VAL A 158 -2.84 3.87 16.83
N ASP A 159 -2.60 2.70 17.42
CA ASP A 159 -1.38 2.36 18.14
C ASP A 159 -0.41 1.54 17.28
N VAL A 160 -0.95 0.68 16.41
CA VAL A 160 -0.18 -0.25 15.58
C VAL A 160 -0.72 -0.25 14.16
N VAL A 161 0.18 -0.30 13.19
CA VAL A 161 -0.15 -0.40 11.76
C VAL A 161 0.34 -1.73 11.21
N LEU A 162 -0.56 -2.49 10.58
CA LEU A 162 -0.23 -3.64 9.76
C LEU A 162 0.01 -3.17 8.33
N LEU A 163 1.25 -3.28 7.85
CA LEU A 163 1.59 -2.98 6.46
C LEU A 163 1.35 -4.21 5.58
N THR A 164 0.54 -4.05 4.55
CA THR A 164 0.27 -5.11 3.56
C THR A 164 0.78 -4.67 2.19
N PRO A 165 2.10 -4.84 1.92
CA PRO A 165 2.67 -4.53 0.62
C PRO A 165 2.23 -5.56 -0.43
N VAL A 166 1.92 -5.08 -1.64
CA VAL A 166 1.48 -5.89 -2.79
C VAL A 166 2.27 -5.52 -4.03
#